data_05d1d8be9300cf348be3beb2a6622044
#
_entry.id   05d1d8be9300cf348be3beb2a6622044
#
_cell.length_a   1.000
_cell.length_b   1.000
_cell.length_c   1.000
_cell.angle_alpha   90.00
_cell.angle_beta   90.00
_cell.angle_gamma   90.00
#
_symmetry.space_group_name_H-M   'P 1'
#
loop_
_entity.id
_entity.type
_entity.pdbx_description
1 polymer ?
#
loop_
_entity_poly.entity_id
_entity_poly.type
_entity_poly.pdbx_seq_one_letter_code
_entity_poly.pdbx_strand_id
1 'polypeptide(L)'
;MLKNIHNFELYRYQILPINRAQLELFKNTEKSIEELLEKKNHYFIEAFNHLCSNSYLDDIGGIKKLIFKRIYPKEDFLSEDVNIFLMAKPKSLTMETDDFSSKEIQNWPRIHLIVINDKEKQILAVEKRTSAFPSTKNVIRKISERLNNILGLNNLNVHINPIYDKQVFWDFIADKSIKKIEFSLITPNMANISKALSDELKNMAKTSNTARTDIRLNAADGTSLIIERDNSYINDLVEYGSQGGGTIRVQTEGVRKFTDINKGITTMSCDSLTLESNNPKNIIDIINYILGEK
;
A
#
# COMPACT_ATOMS: atom_id res chain seq x y z
N MET A 1 9.19 29.30 -15.23
CA MET A 1 8.12 28.29 -15.14
C MET A 1 7.99 27.89 -13.67
N LEU A 2 6.81 28.04 -13.07
CA LEU A 2 6.54 27.53 -11.73
C LEU A 2 6.67 26.01 -11.79
N LYS A 3 7.60 25.42 -11.03
CA LYS A 3 7.73 23.96 -10.91
C LYS A 3 6.46 23.44 -10.21
N ASN A 4 5.62 22.70 -10.91
CA ASN A 4 4.52 21.99 -10.28
C ASN A 4 5.12 20.87 -9.42
N ILE A 5 5.00 20.99 -8.10
CA ILE A 5 5.45 19.99 -7.13
C ILE A 5 4.29 19.03 -6.85
N HIS A 6 4.57 17.75 -6.98
CA HIS A 6 3.65 16.66 -6.64
C HIS A 6 4.10 16.02 -5.33
N ASN A 7 3.16 15.87 -4.39
CA ASN A 7 3.42 15.24 -3.09
C ASN A 7 2.80 13.84 -3.08
N PHE A 8 3.58 12.86 -2.65
CA PHE A 8 3.19 11.46 -2.59
C PHE A 8 3.24 10.95 -1.16
N GLU A 9 2.34 10.04 -0.82
CA GLU A 9 2.41 9.20 0.36
C GLU A 9 2.89 7.80 -0.03
N LEU A 10 3.81 7.23 0.77
CA LEU A 10 4.48 5.96 0.47
C LEU A 10 3.77 4.79 1.14
N TYR A 11 3.59 3.74 0.38
CA TYR A 11 3.00 2.48 0.80
C TYR A 11 3.90 1.32 0.38
N ARG A 12 3.95 0.28 1.19
CA ARG A 12 4.55 -0.99 0.81
C ARG A 12 3.46 -1.97 0.41
N TYR A 13 3.70 -2.70 -0.67
CA TYR A 13 2.81 -3.78 -1.05
C TYR A 13 3.49 -5.14 -0.92
N GLN A 14 2.71 -6.14 -0.55
CA GLN A 14 3.16 -7.53 -0.43
C GLN A 14 2.17 -8.42 -1.19
N ILE A 15 2.69 -9.32 -2.01
CA ILE A 15 1.90 -10.23 -2.83
C ILE A 15 2.03 -11.62 -2.24
N LEU A 16 0.91 -12.22 -1.85
CA LEU A 16 0.84 -13.51 -1.20
C LEU A 16 -0.06 -14.48 -1.97
N PRO A 17 0.21 -15.79 -1.91
CA PRO A 17 -0.74 -16.80 -2.38
C PRO A 17 -2.02 -16.78 -1.55
N ILE A 18 -3.18 -16.91 -2.18
CA ILE A 18 -4.48 -16.95 -1.49
C ILE A 18 -4.62 -18.25 -0.68
N ASN A 19 -4.18 -19.37 -1.24
CA ASN A 19 -4.37 -20.68 -0.62
C ASN A 19 -3.16 -21.60 -0.87
N ARG A 20 -2.18 -21.55 0.04
CA ARG A 20 -1.00 -22.41 -0.05
C ARG A 20 -1.33 -23.90 0.08
N ALA A 21 -2.22 -24.27 1.00
CA ALA A 21 -2.57 -25.67 1.25
C ALA A 21 -3.29 -26.30 0.04
N GLN A 22 -4.12 -25.54 -0.67
CA GLN A 22 -4.82 -26.01 -1.85
C GLN A 22 -3.86 -26.21 -3.03
N LEU A 23 -2.87 -25.33 -3.19
CA LEU A 23 -1.84 -25.47 -4.22
C LEU A 23 -0.92 -26.69 -3.96
N GLU A 24 -0.68 -27.05 -2.71
CA GLU A 24 0.06 -28.27 -2.35
C GLU A 24 -0.73 -29.56 -2.59
N LEU A 25 -2.07 -29.53 -2.40
CA LEU A 25 -2.95 -30.67 -2.69
C LEU A 25 -3.13 -30.91 -4.20
N PHE A 26 -3.10 -29.85 -5.01
CA PHE A 26 -3.18 -29.93 -6.47
C PHE A 26 -1.80 -29.93 -7.13
N LYS A 27 -0.86 -30.75 -6.63
CA LYS A 27 0.48 -30.95 -7.22
C LYS A 27 0.47 -31.30 -8.73
N ASN A 28 -0.70 -31.51 -9.33
CA ASN A 28 -0.88 -31.77 -10.76
C ASN A 28 -1.35 -30.53 -11.56
N THR A 29 -1.48 -29.35 -10.97
CA THR A 29 -1.85 -28.13 -11.67
C THR A 29 -0.65 -27.18 -11.77
N GLU A 30 -0.08 -27.16 -12.91
CA GLU A 30 0.76 -26.26 -13.70
C GLU A 30 1.74 -25.26 -13.02
N LYS A 31 1.66 -24.90 -11.74
CA LYS A 31 2.63 -23.96 -11.13
C LYS A 31 2.82 -24.25 -9.64
N SER A 32 4.07 -24.48 -9.22
CA SER A 32 4.42 -24.56 -7.81
C SER A 32 4.26 -23.19 -7.14
N ILE A 33 4.10 -23.18 -5.78
CA ILE A 33 4.06 -21.91 -5.00
C ILE A 33 5.33 -21.09 -5.25
N GLU A 34 6.48 -21.77 -5.38
CA GLU A 34 7.77 -21.14 -5.65
C GLU A 34 7.77 -20.40 -7.00
N GLU A 35 7.28 -21.03 -8.06
CA GLU A 35 7.15 -20.38 -9.37
C GLU A 35 6.18 -19.19 -9.36
N LEU A 36 5.08 -19.27 -8.58
CA LEU A 36 4.16 -18.15 -8.41
C LEU A 36 4.83 -17.00 -7.67
N LEU A 37 5.61 -17.28 -6.63
CA LEU A 37 6.33 -16.26 -5.87
C LEU A 37 7.49 -15.66 -6.67
N GLU A 38 8.17 -16.44 -7.51
CA GLU A 38 9.18 -15.91 -8.41
C GLU A 38 8.59 -14.92 -9.43
N LYS A 39 7.39 -15.22 -9.93
CA LYS A 39 6.70 -14.40 -10.94
C LYS A 39 5.75 -13.34 -10.35
N LYS A 40 5.67 -13.22 -9.01
CA LYS A 40 4.71 -12.31 -8.36
C LYS A 40 4.80 -10.85 -8.83
N ASN A 41 6.02 -10.36 -9.02
CA ASN A 41 6.28 -9.01 -9.49
C ASN A 41 5.76 -8.79 -10.92
N HIS A 42 5.95 -9.78 -11.78
CA HIS A 42 5.41 -9.78 -13.14
C HIS A 42 3.88 -9.75 -13.14
N TYR A 43 3.22 -10.64 -12.39
CA TYR A 43 1.76 -10.64 -12.28
C TYR A 43 1.18 -9.33 -11.71
N PHE A 44 1.93 -8.65 -10.84
CA PHE A 44 1.50 -7.37 -10.30
C PHE A 44 1.47 -6.27 -11.37
N ILE A 45 2.51 -6.17 -12.19
CA ILE A 45 2.54 -5.21 -13.30
C ILE A 45 1.55 -5.58 -14.41
N GLU A 46 1.37 -6.85 -14.71
CA GLU A 46 0.32 -7.31 -15.63
C GLU A 46 -1.07 -6.91 -15.14
N ALA A 47 -1.33 -7.04 -13.83
CA ALA A 47 -2.61 -6.60 -13.25
C ALA A 47 -2.83 -5.09 -13.43
N PHE A 48 -1.81 -4.25 -13.27
CA PHE A 48 -1.91 -2.82 -13.57
C PHE A 48 -2.13 -2.55 -15.08
N ASN A 49 -1.45 -3.28 -15.95
CA ASN A 49 -1.65 -3.17 -17.41
C ASN A 49 -3.08 -3.57 -17.80
N HIS A 50 -3.61 -4.63 -17.17
CA HIS A 50 -5.00 -5.02 -17.37
C HIS A 50 -5.97 -3.91 -16.93
N LEU A 51 -5.71 -3.21 -15.82
CA LEU A 51 -6.50 -2.03 -15.41
C LEU A 51 -6.43 -0.92 -16.46
N CYS A 52 -5.28 -0.71 -17.10
CA CYS A 52 -5.13 0.29 -18.16
C CYS A 52 -5.93 -0.07 -19.42
N SER A 53 -5.92 -1.34 -19.81
CA SER A 53 -6.61 -1.83 -21.01
C SER A 53 -8.14 -1.90 -20.84
N ASN A 54 -8.62 -2.18 -19.61
CA ASN A 54 -10.03 -2.42 -19.32
C ASN A 54 -10.70 -1.29 -18.52
N SER A 55 -10.12 -0.10 -18.50
CA SER A 55 -10.63 1.07 -17.75
C SER A 55 -12.09 1.44 -18.02
N TYR A 56 -12.67 0.93 -19.12
CA TYR A 56 -14.03 1.22 -19.55
C TYR A 56 -15.06 0.15 -19.14
N LEU A 57 -14.64 -0.98 -18.59
CA LEU A 57 -15.52 -2.12 -18.29
C LEU A 57 -16.08 -2.12 -16.86
N ASP A 58 -15.65 -1.17 -16.01
CA ASP A 58 -16.01 -1.13 -14.58
C ASP A 58 -17.43 -0.60 -14.27
N ASP A 59 -18.34 -0.51 -15.25
CA ASP A 59 -19.71 -0.01 -15.06
C ASP A 59 -20.70 -1.10 -14.57
N ILE A 60 -20.23 -2.27 -14.17
CA ILE A 60 -21.08 -3.32 -13.60
C ILE A 60 -21.39 -3.00 -12.14
N GLY A 61 -22.60 -2.51 -11.86
CA GLY A 61 -23.12 -2.34 -10.50
C GLY A 61 -23.03 -0.93 -9.90
N GLY A 62 -22.95 0.14 -10.70
CA GLY A 62 -23.02 1.53 -10.18
C GLY A 62 -21.73 2.02 -9.49
N ILE A 63 -20.63 1.30 -9.63
CA ILE A 63 -19.30 1.72 -9.15
C ILE A 63 -18.77 2.79 -10.10
N LYS A 64 -18.51 3.98 -9.57
CA LYS A 64 -17.98 5.11 -10.35
C LYS A 64 -16.74 4.67 -11.13
N LYS A 65 -16.80 4.80 -12.45
CA LYS A 65 -15.74 4.51 -13.41
C LYS A 65 -14.38 5.03 -12.94
N LEU A 66 -13.36 4.19 -12.96
CA LEU A 66 -11.97 4.59 -12.77
C LEU A 66 -11.22 4.37 -14.09
N ILE A 67 -10.37 5.32 -14.44
CA ILE A 67 -9.53 5.23 -15.63
C ILE A 67 -8.09 5.16 -15.17
N PHE A 68 -7.35 4.19 -15.73
CA PHE A 68 -5.92 4.04 -15.54
C PHE A 68 -5.21 4.24 -16.88
N LYS A 69 -4.04 4.85 -16.85
CA LYS A 69 -3.18 5.02 -18.01
C LYS A 69 -1.72 4.89 -17.57
N ARG A 70 -0.98 4.00 -18.22
CA ARG A 70 0.47 3.91 -18.04
C ARG A 70 1.14 5.07 -18.77
N ILE A 71 2.10 5.73 -18.14
CA ILE A 71 2.89 6.82 -18.73
C ILE A 71 4.37 6.51 -18.77
N TYR A 72 4.84 5.55 -17.94
CA TYR A 72 6.20 5.06 -17.97
C TYR A 72 6.26 3.59 -17.52
N PRO A 73 7.10 2.73 -18.15
CA PRO A 73 7.72 2.97 -19.47
C PRO A 73 6.66 3.12 -20.55
N LYS A 74 6.99 3.78 -21.67
CA LYS A 74 6.04 4.03 -22.78
C LYS A 74 5.77 2.77 -23.60
N GLU A 75 6.75 1.87 -23.67
CA GLU A 75 6.63 0.57 -24.33
C GLU A 75 6.42 -0.52 -23.27
N ASP A 76 5.93 -1.70 -23.67
CA ASP A 76 5.63 -2.81 -22.75
C ASP A 76 6.91 -3.53 -22.24
N PHE A 77 7.80 -2.78 -21.60
CA PHE A 77 8.90 -3.34 -20.84
C PHE A 77 8.39 -3.80 -19.47
N LEU A 78 8.01 -5.06 -19.37
CA LEU A 78 7.60 -5.70 -18.10
C LEU A 78 8.76 -5.85 -17.09
N SER A 79 9.98 -5.57 -17.52
CA SER A 79 11.22 -5.74 -16.75
C SER A 79 11.69 -4.47 -16.04
N GLU A 80 10.99 -3.35 -16.18
CA GLU A 80 11.41 -2.11 -15.53
C GLU A 80 10.99 -2.09 -14.06
N ASP A 81 11.96 -1.78 -13.19
CA ASP A 81 11.74 -1.70 -11.75
C ASP A 81 10.81 -0.54 -11.35
N VAL A 82 10.69 0.48 -12.20
CA VAL A 82 9.81 1.62 -11.97
C VAL A 82 8.74 1.71 -13.05
N ASN A 83 7.49 1.83 -12.60
CA ASN A 83 6.36 2.04 -13.49
C ASN A 83 5.53 3.23 -12.98
N ILE A 84 5.11 4.12 -13.88
CA ILE A 84 4.30 5.29 -13.52
C ILE A 84 2.96 5.20 -14.24
N PHE A 85 1.89 5.32 -13.45
CA PHE A 85 0.51 5.29 -13.93
C PHE A 85 -0.22 6.57 -13.56
N LEU A 86 -1.21 6.94 -14.36
CA LEU A 86 -2.24 7.91 -14.00
C LEU A 86 -3.50 7.16 -13.59
N MET A 87 -4.18 7.68 -12.58
CA MET A 87 -5.51 7.23 -12.16
C MET A 87 -6.44 8.43 -12.07
N ALA A 88 -7.62 8.33 -12.67
CA ALA A 88 -8.64 9.36 -12.63
C ALA A 88 -10.04 8.79 -12.36
N LYS A 89 -10.92 9.65 -11.81
CA LYS A 89 -12.35 9.36 -11.70
C LYS A 89 -13.16 10.56 -12.18
N PRO A 90 -14.38 10.37 -12.73
CA PRO A 90 -15.21 11.48 -13.13
C PRO A 90 -15.70 12.26 -11.90
N LYS A 91 -15.75 13.57 -12.07
CA LYS A 91 -16.41 14.52 -11.19
C LYS A 91 -17.25 15.47 -12.04
N SER A 92 -18.49 15.73 -11.64
CA SER A 92 -19.26 16.86 -12.19
C SER A 92 -18.78 18.16 -11.58
N LEU A 93 -18.57 19.16 -12.41
CA LEU A 93 -18.35 20.55 -12.03
C LEU A 93 -19.50 21.37 -12.61
N THR A 94 -20.18 22.13 -11.75
CA THR A 94 -21.14 23.14 -12.18
C THR A 94 -20.36 24.41 -12.46
N MET A 95 -20.45 24.92 -13.68
CA MET A 95 -19.91 26.21 -14.08
C MET A 95 -21.07 27.18 -14.29
N GLU A 96 -20.96 28.37 -13.74
CA GLU A 96 -21.84 29.48 -14.05
C GLU A 96 -21.36 30.17 -15.33
N THR A 97 -22.28 30.46 -16.19
CA THR A 97 -22.03 31.12 -17.48
C THR A 97 -22.35 32.61 -17.37
N ASP A 98 -21.96 33.42 -18.35
CA ASP A 98 -22.15 34.87 -18.40
C ASP A 98 -23.62 35.28 -18.52
N ASP A 99 -24.51 34.37 -18.93
CA ASP A 99 -25.96 34.53 -18.95
C ASP A 99 -26.65 34.09 -17.63
N PHE A 100 -25.86 33.88 -16.53
CA PHE A 100 -26.30 33.39 -15.23
C PHE A 100 -26.96 31.99 -15.23
N SER A 101 -26.79 31.24 -16.29
CA SER A 101 -27.17 29.83 -16.31
C SER A 101 -26.08 28.94 -15.73
N SER A 102 -26.46 27.72 -15.33
CA SER A 102 -25.51 26.71 -14.81
C SER A 102 -25.34 25.61 -15.82
N LYS A 103 -24.07 25.28 -16.13
CA LYS A 103 -23.70 24.14 -17.00
C LYS A 103 -22.90 23.10 -16.26
N GLU A 104 -23.35 21.86 -16.32
CA GLU A 104 -22.57 20.72 -15.80
C GLU A 104 -21.50 20.28 -16.80
N ILE A 105 -20.25 20.22 -16.34
CA ILE A 105 -19.12 19.73 -17.13
C ILE A 105 -18.50 18.55 -16.43
N GLN A 106 -18.24 17.46 -17.16
CA GLN A 106 -17.45 16.35 -16.65
C GLN A 106 -15.98 16.72 -16.59
N ASN A 107 -15.39 16.61 -15.38
CA ASN A 107 -13.97 16.76 -15.12
C ASN A 107 -13.38 15.43 -14.69
N TRP A 108 -12.12 15.17 -15.07
CA TRP A 108 -11.38 13.94 -14.75
C TRP A 108 -10.09 14.27 -14.00
N PRO A 109 -10.16 14.75 -12.75
CA PRO A 109 -8.96 15.04 -11.97
C PRO A 109 -8.18 13.75 -11.74
N ARG A 110 -6.91 13.78 -12.15
CA ARG A 110 -6.00 12.64 -12.12
C ARG A 110 -4.99 12.74 -10.97
N ILE A 111 -4.45 11.61 -10.59
CA ILE A 111 -3.28 11.46 -9.72
C ILE A 111 -2.23 10.58 -10.41
N HIS A 112 -0.99 10.73 -9.98
CA HIS A 112 0.09 9.83 -10.34
C HIS A 112 0.20 8.70 -9.32
N LEU A 113 0.54 7.52 -9.81
CA LEU A 113 0.91 6.34 -9.05
C LEU A 113 2.29 5.91 -9.52
N ILE A 114 3.26 5.80 -8.59
CA ILE A 114 4.60 5.31 -8.92
C ILE A 114 4.74 3.95 -8.26
N VAL A 115 5.01 2.93 -9.05
CA VAL A 115 5.22 1.55 -8.60
C VAL A 115 6.69 1.22 -8.75
N ILE A 116 7.38 0.96 -7.63
CA ILE A 116 8.70 0.33 -7.62
C ILE A 116 8.49 -1.15 -7.43
N ASN A 117 8.86 -1.94 -8.43
CA ASN A 117 8.55 -3.36 -8.53
C ASN A 117 9.83 -4.22 -8.48
N ASP A 118 10.78 -3.83 -7.68
CA ASP A 118 11.97 -4.60 -7.37
C ASP A 118 11.64 -5.79 -6.45
N LYS A 119 12.47 -6.85 -6.46
CA LYS A 119 12.25 -8.04 -5.64
C LYS A 119 12.28 -7.76 -4.14
N GLU A 120 13.07 -6.79 -3.73
CA GLU A 120 13.23 -6.39 -2.32
C GLU A 120 12.52 -5.08 -1.99
N LYS A 121 12.16 -4.27 -2.99
CA LYS A 121 11.58 -2.94 -2.83
C LYS A 121 10.22 -2.85 -3.53
N GLN A 122 9.18 -3.34 -2.86
CA GLN A 122 7.81 -3.28 -3.35
C GLN A 122 7.13 -2.04 -2.79
N ILE A 123 7.29 -0.89 -3.47
CA ILE A 123 6.78 0.42 -3.04
C ILE A 123 5.73 0.94 -4.02
N LEU A 124 4.66 1.48 -3.48
CA LEU A 124 3.65 2.24 -4.21
C LEU A 124 3.59 3.65 -3.64
N ALA A 125 4.03 4.64 -4.42
CA ALA A 125 3.86 6.05 -4.08
C ALA A 125 2.56 6.58 -4.71
N VAL A 126 1.69 7.17 -3.89
CA VAL A 126 0.37 7.65 -4.28
C VAL A 126 0.31 9.17 -4.14
N GLU A 127 0.06 9.87 -5.23
CA GLU A 127 -0.05 11.33 -5.20
C GLU A 127 -1.21 11.79 -4.31
N LYS A 128 -0.91 12.71 -3.39
CA LYS A 128 -1.87 13.36 -2.51
C LYS A 128 -2.49 14.56 -3.21
N ARG A 129 -3.63 14.36 -3.84
CA ARG A 129 -4.39 15.40 -4.55
C ARG A 129 -5.87 15.35 -4.15
N THR A 130 -6.27 16.17 -3.19
CA THR A 130 -7.63 16.18 -2.62
C THR A 130 -8.71 16.57 -3.63
N SER A 131 -8.37 17.36 -4.64
CA SER A 131 -9.27 17.67 -5.77
C SER A 131 -9.65 16.42 -6.57
N ALA A 132 -8.79 15.39 -6.62
CA ALA A 132 -9.06 14.12 -7.31
C ALA A 132 -9.68 13.08 -6.36
N PHE A 133 -9.03 12.79 -5.24
CA PHE A 133 -9.47 11.79 -4.25
C PHE A 133 -9.41 12.37 -2.84
N PRO A 134 -10.36 12.01 -1.93
CA PRO A 134 -10.39 12.56 -0.57
C PRO A 134 -9.11 12.26 0.23
N SER A 135 -8.49 11.10 0.01
CA SER A 135 -7.27 10.66 0.66
C SER A 135 -6.58 9.56 -0.17
N THR A 136 -5.28 9.39 0.05
CA THR A 136 -4.50 8.30 -0.54
C THR A 136 -4.97 6.93 -0.03
N LYS A 137 -5.44 6.81 1.21
CA LYS A 137 -6.10 5.59 1.74
C LYS A 137 -7.32 5.18 0.90
N ASN A 138 -8.13 6.16 0.45
CA ASN A 138 -9.26 5.88 -0.43
C ASN A 138 -8.80 5.36 -1.80
N VAL A 139 -7.67 5.88 -2.30
CA VAL A 139 -7.02 5.40 -3.53
C VAL A 139 -6.56 3.96 -3.33
N ILE A 140 -5.79 3.68 -2.26
CA ILE A 140 -5.28 2.35 -1.95
C ILE A 140 -6.40 1.32 -1.87
N ARG A 141 -7.49 1.61 -1.13
CA ARG A 141 -8.63 0.69 -1.05
C ARG A 141 -9.19 0.33 -2.42
N LYS A 142 -9.39 1.35 -3.29
CA LYS A 142 -9.91 1.14 -4.65
C LYS A 142 -8.97 0.36 -5.56
N ILE A 143 -7.67 0.61 -5.45
CA ILE A 143 -6.66 -0.11 -6.22
C ILE A 143 -6.57 -1.55 -5.73
N SER A 144 -6.49 -1.79 -4.41
CA SER A 144 -6.40 -3.13 -3.83
C SER A 144 -7.59 -4.01 -4.22
N GLU A 145 -8.81 -3.48 -4.15
CA GLU A 145 -10.02 -4.20 -4.56
C GLU A 145 -9.91 -4.70 -6.01
N ARG A 146 -9.47 -3.83 -6.94
CA ARG A 146 -9.34 -4.18 -8.36
C ARG A 146 -8.18 -5.11 -8.66
N LEU A 147 -7.01 -4.81 -8.09
CA LEU A 147 -5.85 -5.67 -8.26
C LEU A 147 -6.11 -7.07 -7.72
N ASN A 148 -6.78 -7.20 -6.58
CA ASN A 148 -7.11 -8.50 -5.99
C ASN A 148 -8.10 -9.31 -6.85
N ASN A 149 -9.02 -8.66 -7.55
CA ASN A 149 -9.89 -9.34 -8.50
C ASN A 149 -9.09 -9.94 -9.68
N ILE A 150 -8.06 -9.25 -10.15
CA ILE A 150 -7.22 -9.72 -11.26
C ILE A 150 -6.20 -10.75 -10.76
N LEU A 151 -5.49 -10.44 -9.68
CA LEU A 151 -4.47 -11.32 -9.09
C LEU A 151 -5.07 -12.63 -8.59
N GLY A 152 -6.33 -12.60 -8.13
CA GLY A 152 -7.08 -13.79 -7.70
C GLY A 152 -7.19 -14.86 -8.79
N LEU A 153 -7.20 -14.48 -10.07
CA LEU A 153 -7.18 -15.42 -11.21
C LEU A 153 -5.88 -16.25 -11.24
N ASN A 154 -4.80 -15.73 -10.65
CA ASN A 154 -3.52 -16.42 -10.49
C ASN A 154 -3.30 -16.92 -9.05
N ASN A 155 -4.35 -17.04 -8.23
CA ASN A 155 -4.27 -17.41 -6.81
C ASN A 155 -3.35 -16.51 -5.97
N LEU A 156 -3.25 -15.22 -6.33
CA LEU A 156 -2.47 -14.22 -5.64
C LEU A 156 -3.36 -13.14 -5.04
N ASN A 157 -2.91 -12.56 -3.95
CA ASN A 157 -3.55 -11.42 -3.29
C ASN A 157 -2.50 -10.37 -2.93
N VAL A 158 -2.82 -9.08 -3.06
CA VAL A 158 -1.96 -7.97 -2.66
C VAL A 158 -2.47 -7.30 -1.39
N HIS A 159 -1.55 -7.08 -0.46
CA HIS A 159 -1.75 -6.27 0.74
C HIS A 159 -0.92 -5.00 0.62
N ILE A 160 -1.54 -3.84 0.79
CA ILE A 160 -0.89 -2.54 0.66
C ILE A 160 -1.06 -1.77 1.97
N ASN A 161 0.06 -1.52 2.65
CA ASN A 161 0.11 -0.84 3.95
C ASN A 161 0.95 0.43 3.89
N PRO A 162 0.63 1.47 4.68
CA PRO A 162 1.41 2.70 4.72
C PRO A 162 2.78 2.47 5.34
N ILE A 163 3.77 3.23 4.86
CA ILE A 163 5.09 3.36 5.48
C ILE A 163 5.07 4.64 6.33
N TYR A 164 5.52 4.57 7.57
CA TYR A 164 5.59 5.72 8.48
C TYR A 164 6.77 5.57 9.44
N ASP A 165 7.18 6.67 10.07
CA ASP A 165 8.22 6.63 11.09
C ASP A 165 7.70 5.91 12.34
N LYS A 166 8.44 4.90 12.83
CA LYS A 166 8.11 4.19 14.09
C LYS A 166 8.00 5.14 15.29
N GLN A 167 8.67 6.30 15.24
CA GLN A 167 8.54 7.33 16.28
C GLN A 167 7.09 7.80 16.47
N VAL A 168 6.29 7.80 15.42
CA VAL A 168 4.85 8.14 15.47
C VAL A 168 4.08 7.25 16.45
N PHE A 169 4.41 5.95 16.50
CA PHE A 169 3.82 5.03 17.48
C PHE A 169 4.23 5.41 18.92
N TRP A 170 5.52 5.63 19.14
CA TRP A 170 6.06 5.96 20.47
C TRP A 170 5.54 7.29 20.97
N ASP A 171 5.45 8.30 20.12
CA ASP A 171 4.88 9.61 20.48
C ASP A 171 3.37 9.50 20.75
N PHE A 172 2.67 8.62 20.03
CA PHE A 172 1.24 8.44 20.27
C PHE A 172 0.94 7.83 21.65
N ILE A 173 1.77 6.90 22.11
CA ILE A 173 1.53 6.19 23.38
C ILE A 173 2.13 6.90 24.61
N ALA A 174 3.08 7.84 24.42
CA ALA A 174 3.91 8.42 25.49
C ALA A 174 3.10 8.94 26.70
N ASP A 175 1.98 9.63 26.44
CA ASP A 175 1.18 10.31 27.49
C ASP A 175 -0.23 9.71 27.61
N LYS A 176 -0.43 8.43 27.25
CA LYS A 176 -1.75 7.81 27.22
C LYS A 176 -1.83 6.52 28.00
N SER A 177 -2.93 6.36 28.73
CA SER A 177 -3.31 5.07 29.33
C SER A 177 -3.80 4.13 28.23
N ILE A 178 -2.99 3.14 27.88
CA ILE A 178 -3.30 2.19 26.79
C ILE A 178 -4.03 0.99 27.35
N LYS A 179 -5.22 0.72 26.83
CA LYS A 179 -6.04 -0.44 27.23
C LYS A 179 -5.83 -1.65 26.31
N LYS A 180 -5.66 -1.39 25.00
CA LYS A 180 -5.42 -2.48 24.04
C LYS A 180 -4.51 -2.02 22.91
N ILE A 181 -3.68 -2.95 22.45
CA ILE A 181 -2.92 -2.80 21.19
C ILE A 181 -3.20 -4.02 20.34
N GLU A 182 -3.34 -3.80 19.03
CA GLU A 182 -3.49 -4.83 18.03
C GLU A 182 -2.49 -4.60 16.90
N PHE A 183 -1.64 -5.59 16.69
CA PHE A 183 -0.71 -5.68 15.56
C PHE A 183 -1.32 -6.66 14.56
N SER A 184 -1.61 -6.19 13.35
CA SER A 184 -2.06 -7.02 12.23
C SER A 184 -0.94 -7.12 11.22
N LEU A 185 -0.19 -8.21 11.27
CA LEU A 185 1.03 -8.41 10.50
C LEU A 185 0.76 -9.29 9.29
N ILE A 186 1.24 -8.88 8.14
CA ILE A 186 1.23 -9.69 6.92
C ILE A 186 2.46 -10.59 6.94
N THR A 187 2.30 -11.88 6.64
CA THR A 187 3.44 -12.80 6.60
C THR A 187 4.50 -12.30 5.63
N PRO A 188 5.76 -12.09 6.08
CA PRO A 188 6.78 -11.47 5.25
C PRO A 188 7.16 -12.39 4.10
N ASN A 189 7.19 -11.83 2.90
CA ASN A 189 7.69 -12.49 1.69
C ASN A 189 8.86 -11.72 1.05
N MET A 190 9.39 -10.73 1.75
CA MET A 190 10.54 -9.92 1.36
C MET A 190 11.62 -9.96 2.44
N ALA A 191 12.86 -10.19 2.05
CA ALA A 191 13.97 -10.37 2.99
C ALA A 191 14.29 -9.09 3.78
N ASN A 192 14.16 -7.92 3.17
CA ASN A 192 14.53 -6.65 3.79
C ASN A 192 13.70 -6.28 5.02
N ILE A 193 12.36 -6.45 4.96
CA ILE A 193 11.48 -6.15 6.10
C ILE A 193 11.31 -7.33 7.05
N SER A 194 11.56 -8.56 6.60
CA SER A 194 11.45 -9.75 7.46
C SER A 194 12.49 -9.76 8.59
N LYS A 195 13.59 -9.01 8.47
CA LYS A 195 14.62 -8.90 9.51
C LYS A 195 14.09 -8.28 10.80
N ALA A 196 13.08 -7.44 10.72
CA ALA A 196 12.45 -6.80 11.88
C ALA A 196 11.54 -7.74 12.69
N LEU A 197 11.19 -8.93 12.19
CA LEU A 197 10.39 -9.91 12.94
C LEU A 197 11.26 -10.99 13.56
N SER A 198 10.88 -11.44 14.77
CA SER A 198 11.54 -12.56 15.40
C SER A 198 11.41 -13.85 14.57
N ASP A 199 12.41 -14.74 14.67
CA ASP A 199 12.41 -15.97 13.89
C ASP A 199 11.28 -16.93 14.32
N GLU A 200 10.85 -16.88 15.58
CA GLU A 200 9.69 -17.63 16.09
C GLU A 200 8.41 -17.24 15.38
N LEU A 201 8.13 -15.92 15.24
CA LEU A 201 6.95 -15.43 14.53
C LEU A 201 6.98 -15.79 13.03
N LYS A 202 8.15 -15.70 12.41
CA LYS A 202 8.35 -16.13 11.01
C LYS A 202 8.08 -17.61 10.84
N ASN A 203 8.66 -18.43 11.71
CA ASN A 203 8.50 -19.88 11.67
C ASN A 203 7.04 -20.28 11.93
N MET A 204 6.40 -19.67 12.94
CA MET A 204 4.99 -19.90 13.21
C MET A 204 4.12 -19.56 11.99
N ALA A 205 4.31 -18.41 11.39
CA ALA A 205 3.53 -17.98 10.22
C ALA A 205 3.77 -18.92 9.02
N LYS A 206 5.01 -19.34 8.80
CA LYS A 206 5.39 -20.27 7.70
C LYS A 206 4.81 -21.66 7.90
N THR A 207 4.96 -22.25 9.10
CA THR A 207 4.48 -23.61 9.40
C THR A 207 2.96 -23.70 9.48
N SER A 208 2.28 -22.63 9.90
CA SER A 208 0.83 -22.55 9.99
C SER A 208 0.17 -22.10 8.69
N ASN A 209 0.93 -21.89 7.61
CA ASN A 209 0.43 -21.37 6.33
C ASN A 209 -0.39 -20.06 6.48
N THR A 210 0.06 -19.20 7.40
CA THR A 210 -0.67 -17.98 7.76
C THR A 210 -0.33 -16.84 6.81
N ALA A 211 -1.33 -16.23 6.19
CA ALA A 211 -1.16 -15.01 5.39
C ALA A 211 -1.10 -13.75 6.27
N ARG A 212 -1.78 -13.79 7.42
CA ARG A 212 -1.85 -12.68 8.39
C ARG A 212 -1.84 -13.21 9.82
N THR A 213 -1.11 -12.54 10.69
CA THR A 213 -1.04 -12.81 12.12
C THR A 213 -1.55 -11.60 12.89
N ASP A 214 -2.58 -11.78 13.72
CA ASP A 214 -3.11 -10.74 14.59
C ASP A 214 -2.64 -11.01 16.03
N ILE A 215 -1.84 -10.09 16.59
CA ILE A 215 -1.38 -10.11 17.98
C ILE A 215 -2.12 -9.02 18.74
N ARG A 216 -2.89 -9.42 19.74
CA ARG A 216 -3.64 -8.48 20.58
C ARG A 216 -3.18 -8.53 22.03
N LEU A 217 -2.80 -7.39 22.57
CA LEU A 217 -2.48 -7.20 23.97
C LEU A 217 -3.64 -6.45 24.63
N ASN A 218 -4.15 -6.95 25.75
CA ASN A 218 -5.21 -6.31 26.53
C ASN A 218 -4.68 -6.09 27.96
N ALA A 219 -4.93 -4.89 28.51
CA ALA A 219 -4.68 -4.64 29.92
C ALA A 219 -5.66 -5.45 30.79
N ALA A 220 -5.23 -5.81 31.99
CA ALA A 220 -6.14 -6.34 32.99
C ALA A 220 -7.17 -5.28 33.41
N ASP A 221 -8.32 -5.73 33.93
CA ASP A 221 -9.39 -4.80 34.35
C ASP A 221 -8.87 -3.78 35.36
N GLY A 222 -9.23 -2.51 35.13
CA GLY A 222 -8.79 -1.40 35.96
C GLY A 222 -7.34 -0.94 35.77
N THR A 223 -6.54 -1.61 34.90
CA THR A 223 -5.13 -1.27 34.65
C THR A 223 -4.89 -0.75 33.23
N SER A 224 -3.65 -0.39 32.92
CA SER A 224 -3.17 -0.03 31.60
C SER A 224 -2.00 -0.90 31.19
N LEU A 225 -1.79 -1.08 29.87
CA LEU A 225 -0.61 -1.78 29.36
C LEU A 225 0.65 -0.97 29.70
N ILE A 226 1.69 -1.67 30.14
CA ILE A 226 3.04 -1.13 30.30
C ILE A 226 3.78 -1.46 29.00
N ILE A 227 4.16 -0.41 28.26
CA ILE A 227 4.80 -0.54 26.95
C ILE A 227 6.06 0.31 26.97
N GLU A 228 7.19 -0.35 26.98
CA GLU A 228 8.50 0.27 27.11
C GLU A 228 9.30 0.11 25.81
N ARG A 229 10.13 1.10 25.50
CA ARG A 229 10.94 1.11 24.27
C ARG A 229 12.05 0.07 24.25
N ASP A 230 12.48 -0.40 25.41
CA ASP A 230 13.48 -1.46 25.57
C ASP A 230 12.92 -2.87 25.43
N ASN A 231 11.60 -3.02 25.36
CA ASN A 231 10.96 -4.29 25.01
C ASN A 231 11.22 -4.62 23.54
N SER A 232 12.19 -5.53 23.30
CA SER A 232 12.60 -5.90 21.94
C SER A 232 11.45 -6.45 21.11
N TYR A 233 10.56 -7.27 21.69
CA TYR A 233 9.42 -7.85 20.95
C TYR A 233 8.45 -6.76 20.46
N ILE A 234 8.13 -5.78 21.30
CA ILE A 234 7.26 -4.66 20.91
C ILE A 234 7.96 -3.80 19.85
N ASN A 235 9.26 -3.53 20.04
CA ASN A 235 10.03 -2.77 19.04
C ASN A 235 10.04 -3.46 17.68
N ASP A 236 10.24 -4.77 17.62
CA ASP A 236 10.23 -5.55 16.39
C ASP A 236 8.88 -5.48 15.68
N LEU A 237 7.77 -5.61 16.43
CA LEU A 237 6.42 -5.49 15.89
C LEU A 237 6.13 -4.08 15.36
N VAL A 238 6.58 -3.05 16.09
CA VAL A 238 6.43 -1.64 15.68
C VAL A 238 7.28 -1.33 14.45
N GLU A 239 8.54 -1.77 14.43
CA GLU A 239 9.43 -1.64 13.27
C GLU A 239 8.83 -2.27 12.03
N TYR A 240 8.42 -3.55 12.13
CA TYR A 240 7.82 -4.26 11.01
C TYR A 240 6.54 -3.58 10.50
N GLY A 241 5.64 -3.19 11.42
CA GLY A 241 4.39 -2.50 11.08
C GLY A 241 4.64 -1.15 10.41
N SER A 242 5.60 -0.37 10.92
CA SER A 242 5.95 0.96 10.38
C SER A 242 6.56 0.91 8.99
N GLN A 243 7.26 -0.15 8.65
CA GLN A 243 7.83 -0.39 7.33
C GLN A 243 6.80 -0.92 6.30
N GLY A 244 5.51 -0.93 6.64
CA GLY A 244 4.44 -1.42 5.78
C GLY A 244 4.24 -2.94 5.83
N GLY A 245 4.79 -3.62 6.83
CA GLY A 245 4.58 -5.04 7.10
C GLY A 245 3.22 -5.36 7.68
N GLY A 246 2.45 -4.34 8.07
CA GLY A 246 1.14 -4.52 8.66
C GLY A 246 0.51 -3.22 9.15
N THR A 247 -0.44 -3.33 10.07
CA THR A 247 -1.10 -2.19 10.71
C THR A 247 -1.04 -2.30 12.22
N ILE A 248 -0.95 -1.16 12.91
CA ILE A 248 -0.98 -1.06 14.37
C ILE A 248 -2.20 -0.24 14.78
N ARG A 249 -3.01 -0.78 15.68
CA ARG A 249 -4.18 -0.10 16.23
C ARG A 249 -4.11 -0.07 17.74
N VAL A 250 -4.46 1.06 18.32
CA VAL A 250 -4.40 1.29 19.78
C VAL A 250 -5.75 1.75 20.28
N GLN A 251 -6.17 1.23 21.43
CA GLN A 251 -7.32 1.69 22.17
C GLN A 251 -6.84 2.30 23.51
N THR A 252 -7.14 3.58 23.71
CA THR A 252 -6.83 4.31 24.93
C THR A 252 -8.00 4.29 25.92
N GLU A 253 -7.72 4.59 27.16
CA GLU A 253 -8.74 4.73 28.21
C GLU A 253 -9.82 5.76 27.81
N GLY A 254 -11.07 5.44 28.11
CA GLY A 254 -12.22 6.28 27.77
C GLY A 254 -12.63 6.27 26.28
N VAL A 255 -11.84 5.65 25.40
CA VAL A 255 -12.14 5.57 23.96
C VAL A 255 -12.56 4.15 23.58
N ARG A 256 -13.80 3.99 23.08
CA ARG A 256 -14.33 2.67 22.67
C ARG A 256 -13.74 2.15 21.36
N LYS A 257 -13.32 3.04 20.46
CA LYS A 257 -12.82 2.68 19.13
C LYS A 257 -11.30 2.58 19.11
N PHE A 258 -10.79 1.64 18.33
CA PHE A 258 -9.36 1.61 18.00
C PHE A 258 -8.97 2.83 17.15
N THR A 259 -7.80 3.37 17.40
CA THR A 259 -7.15 4.39 16.59
C THR A 259 -6.03 3.75 15.80
N ASP A 260 -6.02 3.92 14.49
CA ASP A 260 -4.91 3.49 13.63
C ASP A 260 -3.68 4.38 13.86
N ILE A 261 -2.52 3.77 14.07
CA ILE A 261 -1.23 4.45 14.23
C ILE A 261 -0.55 4.66 12.87
N ASN A 262 -1.26 5.22 11.94
CA ASN A 262 -0.74 5.53 10.61
C ASN A 262 -0.90 7.02 10.27
N LYS A 263 -0.93 7.86 11.30
CA LYS A 263 -0.82 9.32 11.14
C LYS A 263 0.64 9.64 10.83
N GLY A 264 0.88 10.39 9.76
CA GLY A 264 2.25 10.72 9.36
C GLY A 264 2.85 9.68 8.40
N ILE A 265 2.07 9.23 7.42
CA ILE A 265 2.58 8.40 6.32
C ILE A 265 3.80 9.12 5.71
N THR A 266 4.87 8.38 5.49
CA THR A 266 6.09 8.90 4.87
C THR A 266 5.76 9.54 3.52
N THR A 267 6.28 10.75 3.30
CA THR A 267 5.97 11.54 2.11
C THR A 267 7.21 11.77 1.25
N MET A 268 6.98 11.85 -0.05
CA MET A 268 7.96 12.21 -1.06
C MET A 268 7.41 13.37 -1.89
N SER A 269 8.28 14.29 -2.31
CA SER A 269 7.93 15.36 -3.25
C SER A 269 8.82 15.27 -4.48
N CYS A 270 8.23 15.39 -5.66
CA CYS A 270 8.95 15.51 -6.90
C CYS A 270 8.30 16.52 -7.84
N ASP A 271 9.05 17.08 -8.77
CA ASP A 271 8.55 18.00 -9.77
C ASP A 271 8.02 17.27 -11.02
N SER A 272 7.19 17.97 -11.81
CA SER A 272 6.62 17.42 -13.04
C SER A 272 7.67 16.93 -14.05
N LEU A 273 8.84 17.58 -14.09
CA LEU A 273 9.91 17.20 -15.02
C LEU A 273 10.50 15.83 -14.65
N THR A 274 10.64 15.56 -13.35
CA THR A 274 11.08 14.24 -12.84
C THR A 274 10.08 13.15 -13.21
N LEU A 275 8.76 13.42 -13.08
CA LEU A 275 7.70 12.46 -13.45
C LEU A 275 7.60 12.21 -14.96
N GLU A 276 7.89 13.23 -15.78
CA GLU A 276 7.83 13.16 -17.25
C GLU A 276 9.17 12.76 -17.87
N SER A 277 10.25 12.74 -17.07
CA SER A 277 11.58 12.34 -17.53
C SER A 277 11.60 10.86 -17.90
N ASN A 278 12.35 10.52 -18.95
CA ASN A 278 12.60 9.13 -19.31
C ASN A 278 13.68 8.49 -18.41
N ASN A 279 13.99 9.09 -17.26
CA ASN A 279 15.00 8.57 -16.33
C ASN A 279 14.40 8.35 -14.93
N PRO A 280 13.89 7.14 -14.64
CA PRO A 280 13.29 6.79 -13.36
C PRO A 280 14.30 6.65 -12.21
N LYS A 281 15.62 6.60 -12.48
CA LYS A 281 16.65 6.44 -11.44
C LYS A 281 16.55 7.52 -10.37
N ASN A 282 16.28 8.77 -10.75
CA ASN A 282 16.10 9.85 -9.81
C ASN A 282 14.97 9.60 -8.81
N ILE A 283 13.91 8.90 -9.21
CA ILE A 283 12.77 8.56 -8.33
C ILE A 283 13.19 7.47 -7.34
N ILE A 284 13.93 6.46 -7.80
CA ILE A 284 14.46 5.40 -6.93
C ILE A 284 15.40 6.01 -5.89
N ASP A 285 16.31 6.87 -6.31
CA ASP A 285 17.30 7.53 -5.43
C ASP A 285 16.59 8.37 -4.35
N ILE A 286 15.55 9.13 -4.72
CA ILE A 286 14.75 9.90 -3.76
C ILE A 286 14.09 8.98 -2.74
N ILE A 287 13.48 7.89 -3.19
CA ILE A 287 12.78 6.95 -2.29
C ILE A 287 13.77 6.23 -1.39
N ASN A 288 14.92 5.77 -1.91
CA ASN A 288 15.97 5.14 -1.12
C ASN A 288 16.49 6.08 -0.03
N TYR A 289 16.74 7.35 -0.39
CA TYR A 289 17.17 8.36 0.57
C TYR A 289 16.14 8.56 1.70
N ILE A 290 14.86 8.66 1.36
CA ILE A 290 13.78 8.86 2.35
C ILE A 290 13.61 7.64 3.27
N LEU A 291 13.77 6.43 2.73
CA LEU A 291 13.62 5.19 3.50
C LEU A 291 14.90 4.78 4.24
N GLY A 292 16.01 5.53 4.07
CA GLY A 292 17.31 5.19 4.65
C GLY A 292 17.90 3.90 4.08
N GLU A 293 17.47 3.48 2.92
CA GLU A 293 17.94 2.29 2.20
C GLU A 293 19.08 2.70 1.25
N LYS A 294 20.21 1.97 1.31
CA LYS A 294 21.36 2.20 0.43
C LYS A 294 21.28 1.34 -0.81
#